data_2287efcf137082673f66c38dd5b648b6
#
_entry.id   2287efcf137082673f66c38dd5b648b6
#
_cell.length_a   1.000
_cell.length_b   1.000
_cell.length_c   1.000
_cell.angle_alpha   90.00
_cell.angle_beta   90.00
_cell.angle_gamma   90.00
#
_symmetry.space_group_name_H-M   'P 1'
#
loop_
_entity.id
_entity.type
_entity.pdbx_description
1 polymer ?
#
loop_
_entity_poly.entity_id
_entity_poly.type
_entity_poly.pdbx_seq_one_letter_code
_entity_poly.pdbx_strand_id
1 'polypeptide(L)'
;MTPRRTFIRKMAAAGGLMAFSSFSEKPSVATPAPAARIRFSVININHGHIYGMANALISGGGELVAVYAPEPDLLAAFTKTYPQVKVAKSPREILEDPGIQVILSSGIPVTRAPLGIEVMRHGKDYLVDKPGITTLEQLADVKRVQKETGRIYSILYGERFENRATIKAGELVLSGAIGKVVQTIGLGPHRMNPKSRPDWFFDKKKYGGIITDIGAHQFDQFLHFTGSTSAEIVAAQVGNINNRQYPGFEDFGDVMLRGNGGAGYIRVDWFTPDSLKTWGDGRLTILGTEGFIEIRKNIDIARNDRGNHLYMSNHRETVYIDCNDVELPFGRLFVDDVLNRTGTAMSQEHCFLATELALKAQKMARMI
;
A
#
# COMPACT_ATOMS: atom_id res chain seq x y z
N MET A 1 -1.50 56.11 -14.21
CA MET A 1 -0.41 57.08 -14.45
C MET A 1 0.33 57.29 -13.13
N THR A 2 1.60 56.87 -13.14
CA THR A 2 2.77 57.45 -12.45
C THR A 2 2.89 57.34 -10.92
N PRO A 3 4.15 57.31 -10.45
CA PRO A 3 5.27 56.44 -10.81
C PRO A 3 6.02 55.83 -9.56
N ARG A 4 6.88 54.89 -9.86
CA ARG A 4 8.04 54.47 -9.01
C ARG A 4 8.98 55.63 -8.73
N ARG A 5 9.61 55.68 -7.54
CA ARG A 5 11.03 56.04 -7.30
C ARG A 5 11.30 56.20 -5.81
N THR A 6 12.22 55.39 -5.32
CA THR A 6 13.61 55.68 -4.92
C THR A 6 13.77 56.00 -3.44
N PHE A 7 14.35 55.10 -2.67
CA PHE A 7 15.13 55.43 -1.48
C PHE A 7 16.44 54.64 -1.46
N ILE A 8 17.47 55.28 -1.96
CA ILE A 8 18.91 54.90 -1.76
C ILE A 8 19.58 56.08 -1.08
N ARG A 9 20.49 55.76 -0.14
CA ARG A 9 21.55 56.49 0.50
C ARG A 9 21.28 57.09 1.89
N LYS A 10 21.93 56.44 2.87
CA LYS A 10 23.08 57.09 3.55
C LYS A 10 23.87 56.04 4.34
N MET A 11 25.04 55.69 3.84
CA MET A 11 26.13 55.08 4.65
C MET A 11 26.84 56.24 5.41
N ALA A 12 27.07 56.04 6.67
CA ALA A 12 28.10 56.77 7.42
C ALA A 12 29.02 55.73 8.09
N ALA A 13 30.29 55.87 7.82
CA ALA A 13 31.38 55.04 8.30
C ALA A 13 31.62 55.26 9.83
N ALA A 14 31.77 54.16 10.55
CA ALA A 14 32.44 54.11 11.81
C ALA A 14 33.36 52.87 11.82
N GLY A 15 34.66 53.10 11.74
CA GLY A 15 35.66 52.07 11.85
C GLY A 15 35.70 51.49 13.27
N GLY A 16 35.55 50.20 13.38
CA GLY A 16 35.78 49.42 14.57
C GLY A 16 36.58 48.19 14.19
N LEU A 17 37.81 48.07 14.66
CA LEU A 17 38.63 46.85 14.60
C LEU A 17 37.85 45.70 15.27
N MET A 18 37.39 44.74 14.48
CA MET A 18 36.94 43.46 15.00
C MET A 18 38.10 42.47 14.99
N ALA A 19 38.50 42.07 16.19
CA ALA A 19 39.39 40.97 16.41
C ALA A 19 38.73 39.65 15.87
N PHE A 20 39.38 38.98 14.93
CA PHE A 20 39.03 37.63 14.52
C PHE A 20 39.33 36.66 15.67
N SER A 21 38.33 36.34 16.48
CA SER A 21 38.37 35.15 17.31
C SER A 21 38.08 33.94 16.41
N SER A 22 39.09 33.12 16.17
CA SER A 22 38.98 31.82 15.55
C SER A 22 38.12 30.94 16.44
N PHE A 23 36.81 30.82 16.11
CA PHE A 23 35.98 29.74 16.65
C PHE A 23 36.49 28.43 16.05
N SER A 24 37.23 27.67 16.85
CA SER A 24 37.48 26.25 16.59
C SER A 24 36.15 25.54 16.72
N GLU A 25 35.51 25.21 15.59
CA GLU A 25 34.40 24.28 15.58
C GLU A 25 34.89 22.92 16.11
N LYS A 26 34.46 22.57 17.32
CA LYS A 26 34.63 21.22 17.83
C LYS A 26 33.88 20.29 16.83
N PRO A 27 34.50 19.18 16.37
CA PRO A 27 33.81 18.23 15.53
C PRO A 27 32.53 17.80 16.26
N SER A 28 31.38 18.04 15.62
CA SER A 28 30.09 17.54 16.06
C SER A 28 30.22 16.03 16.13
N VAL A 29 30.21 15.46 17.31
CA VAL A 29 30.09 14.02 17.52
C VAL A 29 28.71 13.67 17.03
N ALA A 30 28.63 13.05 15.83
CA ALA A 30 27.36 12.53 15.29
C ALA A 30 26.76 11.59 16.35
N THR A 31 25.62 11.97 16.89
CA THR A 31 24.82 11.08 17.76
C THR A 31 24.61 9.78 17.00
N PRO A 32 24.96 8.60 17.57
CA PRO A 32 24.68 7.34 16.91
C PRO A 32 23.20 7.27 16.54
N ALA A 33 22.89 6.85 15.32
CA ALA A 33 21.51 6.61 14.93
C ALA A 33 20.87 5.66 15.95
N PRO A 34 19.60 5.88 16.35
CA PRO A 34 18.96 4.98 17.29
C PRO A 34 19.00 3.56 16.75
N ALA A 35 19.27 2.60 17.62
CA ALA A 35 19.33 1.18 17.24
C ALA A 35 18.02 0.76 16.55
N ALA A 36 18.13 -0.05 15.48
CA ALA A 36 16.97 -0.54 14.76
C ALA A 36 16.05 -1.33 15.71
N ARG A 37 14.75 -1.08 15.58
CA ARG A 37 13.72 -1.70 16.42
C ARG A 37 13.48 -3.16 16.02
N ILE A 38 13.55 -3.47 14.71
CA ILE A 38 13.49 -4.81 14.12
C ILE A 38 14.48 -4.90 12.97
N ARG A 39 14.88 -6.12 12.62
CA ARG A 39 15.63 -6.40 11.39
C ARG A 39 14.75 -7.18 10.43
N PHE A 40 14.74 -6.79 9.16
CA PHE A 40 13.95 -7.44 8.13
C PHE A 40 14.75 -7.69 6.87
N SER A 41 14.29 -8.64 6.07
CA SER A 41 14.91 -9.01 4.80
C SER A 41 13.85 -9.20 3.72
N VAL A 42 14.31 -9.26 2.47
CA VAL A 42 13.44 -9.38 1.30
C VAL A 42 13.72 -10.67 0.56
N ILE A 43 12.67 -11.41 0.22
CA ILE A 43 12.74 -12.61 -0.62
C ILE A 43 11.76 -12.42 -1.80
N ASN A 44 12.28 -12.48 -3.03
CA ASN A 44 11.58 -12.26 -4.30
C ASN A 44 11.01 -10.84 -4.47
N ILE A 45 11.38 -10.19 -5.59
CA ILE A 45 11.16 -8.76 -5.86
C ILE A 45 10.58 -8.53 -7.25
N ASN A 46 9.68 -9.42 -7.71
CA ASN A 46 9.12 -9.39 -9.07
C ASN A 46 8.14 -8.23 -9.33
N HIS A 47 7.77 -7.47 -8.30
CA HIS A 47 6.89 -6.31 -8.41
C HIS A 47 7.45 -5.07 -7.69
N GLY A 48 7.28 -3.90 -8.31
CA GLY A 48 7.86 -2.64 -7.83
C GLY A 48 7.35 -2.14 -6.47
N HIS A 49 6.26 -2.68 -5.94
CA HIS A 49 5.75 -2.32 -4.60
C HIS A 49 6.75 -2.64 -3.48
N ILE A 50 7.72 -3.53 -3.72
CA ILE A 50 8.75 -3.86 -2.72
C ILE A 50 9.50 -2.63 -2.19
N TYR A 51 9.70 -1.60 -3.01
CA TYR A 51 10.37 -0.38 -2.60
C TYR A 51 9.52 0.42 -1.59
N GLY A 52 8.22 0.57 -1.84
CA GLY A 52 7.28 1.18 -0.89
C GLY A 52 7.21 0.41 0.42
N MET A 53 7.10 -0.93 0.33
CA MET A 53 7.08 -1.82 1.49
C MET A 53 8.34 -1.69 2.35
N ALA A 54 9.53 -1.72 1.71
CA ALA A 54 10.81 -1.58 2.42
C ALA A 54 10.93 -0.20 3.08
N ASN A 55 10.59 0.87 2.35
CA ASN A 55 10.62 2.24 2.88
C ASN A 55 9.64 2.43 4.05
N ALA A 56 8.46 1.82 4.01
CA ALA A 56 7.51 1.88 5.11
C ALA A 56 8.11 1.27 6.39
N LEU A 57 8.75 0.10 6.31
CA LEU A 57 9.39 -0.51 7.47
C LEU A 57 10.62 0.25 7.94
N ILE A 58 11.45 0.77 7.04
CA ILE A 58 12.60 1.62 7.38
C ILE A 58 12.12 2.85 8.15
N SER A 59 11.09 3.53 7.65
CA SER A 59 10.48 4.69 8.33
C SER A 59 9.85 4.33 9.68
N GLY A 60 9.42 3.09 9.86
CA GLY A 60 8.93 2.55 11.14
C GLY A 60 10.01 2.16 12.14
N GLY A 61 11.30 2.28 11.77
CA GLY A 61 12.45 1.92 12.61
C GLY A 61 13.00 0.51 12.33
N GLY A 62 12.65 -0.10 11.20
CA GLY A 62 13.23 -1.36 10.75
C GLY A 62 14.56 -1.20 10.01
N GLU A 63 15.45 -2.16 10.15
CA GLU A 63 16.70 -2.27 9.41
C GLU A 63 16.56 -3.32 8.29
N LEU A 64 16.76 -2.92 7.04
CA LEU A 64 16.86 -3.83 5.90
C LEU A 64 18.27 -4.44 5.85
N VAL A 65 18.38 -5.75 6.06
CA VAL A 65 19.69 -6.41 6.23
C VAL A 65 20.07 -7.31 5.07
N ALA A 66 19.12 -8.00 4.42
CA ALA A 66 19.44 -8.89 3.31
C ALA A 66 18.35 -8.93 2.25
N VAL A 67 18.74 -9.31 1.03
CA VAL A 67 17.85 -9.57 -0.09
C VAL A 67 18.23 -10.85 -0.81
N TYR A 68 17.22 -11.59 -1.27
CA TYR A 68 17.37 -12.67 -2.23
C TYR A 68 16.35 -12.51 -3.35
N ALA A 69 16.82 -12.56 -4.59
CA ALA A 69 16.00 -12.68 -5.79
C ALA A 69 16.78 -13.47 -6.84
N PRO A 70 16.13 -14.39 -7.56
CA PRO A 70 16.80 -15.15 -8.62
C PRO A 70 17.03 -14.35 -9.90
N GLU A 71 16.32 -13.22 -10.08
CA GLU A 71 16.40 -12.39 -11.28
C GLU A 71 17.55 -11.35 -11.14
N PRO A 72 18.65 -11.48 -11.91
CA PRO A 72 19.84 -10.62 -11.75
C PRO A 72 19.56 -9.13 -11.95
N ASP A 73 18.72 -8.78 -12.94
CA ASP A 73 18.40 -7.38 -13.26
C ASP A 73 17.59 -6.71 -12.15
N LEU A 74 16.60 -7.44 -11.59
CA LEU A 74 15.81 -6.95 -10.46
C LEU A 74 16.69 -6.80 -9.20
N LEU A 75 17.56 -7.76 -8.96
CA LEU A 75 18.50 -7.72 -7.83
C LEU A 75 19.48 -6.54 -7.96
N ALA A 76 20.03 -6.30 -9.16
CA ALA A 76 20.91 -5.17 -9.42
C ALA A 76 20.20 -3.81 -9.20
N ALA A 77 18.96 -3.68 -9.65
CA ALA A 77 18.15 -2.48 -9.40
C ALA A 77 17.86 -2.27 -7.92
N PHE A 78 17.54 -3.34 -7.19
CA PHE A 78 17.26 -3.28 -5.76
C PHE A 78 18.50 -2.90 -4.96
N THR A 79 19.65 -3.52 -5.20
CA THR A 79 20.92 -3.22 -4.50
C THR A 79 21.46 -1.83 -4.83
N LYS A 80 21.17 -1.31 -6.03
CA LYS A 80 21.47 0.10 -6.36
C LYS A 80 20.67 1.07 -5.47
N THR A 81 19.42 0.75 -5.15
CA THR A 81 18.57 1.58 -4.29
C THR A 81 18.94 1.43 -2.81
N TYR A 82 19.33 0.23 -2.40
CA TYR A 82 19.72 -0.10 -1.03
C TYR A 82 21.15 -0.69 -1.00
N PRO A 83 22.21 0.15 -1.18
CA PRO A 83 23.58 -0.33 -1.35
C PRO A 83 24.16 -1.03 -0.10
N GLN A 84 23.57 -0.82 1.06
CA GLN A 84 23.97 -1.44 2.33
C GLN A 84 23.45 -2.88 2.48
N VAL A 85 22.50 -3.32 1.64
CA VAL A 85 21.86 -4.62 1.79
C VAL A 85 22.79 -5.78 1.40
N LYS A 86 22.86 -6.82 2.22
CA LYS A 86 23.59 -8.04 1.86
C LYS A 86 22.78 -8.86 0.85
N VAL A 87 23.42 -9.30 -0.22
CA VAL A 87 22.85 -10.29 -1.14
C VAL A 87 23.04 -11.70 -0.57
N ALA A 88 21.94 -12.37 -0.25
CA ALA A 88 21.96 -13.74 0.24
C ALA A 88 22.12 -14.73 -0.92
N LYS A 89 22.75 -15.87 -0.68
CA LYS A 89 22.98 -16.92 -1.68
C LYS A 89 21.73 -17.77 -1.93
N SER A 90 20.82 -17.82 -0.97
CA SER A 90 19.57 -18.57 -1.05
C SER A 90 18.52 -17.99 -0.10
N PRO A 91 17.21 -18.26 -0.30
CA PRO A 91 16.17 -17.94 0.68
C PRO A 91 16.47 -18.52 2.07
N ARG A 92 17.04 -19.72 2.10
CA ARG A 92 17.35 -20.43 3.34
C ARG A 92 18.32 -19.67 4.24
N GLU A 93 19.33 -19.01 3.66
CA GLU A 93 20.29 -18.18 4.43
C GLU A 93 19.55 -17.06 5.21
N ILE A 94 18.50 -16.47 4.63
CA ILE A 94 17.67 -15.45 5.26
C ILE A 94 16.71 -16.08 6.30
N LEU A 95 16.09 -17.20 5.95
CA LEU A 95 15.10 -17.85 6.80
C LEU A 95 15.70 -18.43 8.08
N GLU A 96 16.94 -18.92 8.01
CA GLU A 96 17.65 -19.50 9.15
C GLU A 96 18.40 -18.46 10.01
N ASP A 97 18.51 -17.19 9.57
CA ASP A 97 19.14 -16.14 10.39
C ASP A 97 18.22 -15.75 11.56
N PRO A 98 18.61 -16.07 12.84
CA PRO A 98 17.79 -15.74 14.01
C PRO A 98 17.69 -14.23 14.29
N GLY A 99 18.56 -13.44 13.70
CA GLY A 99 18.56 -11.98 13.84
C GLY A 99 17.51 -11.28 12.99
N ILE A 100 16.79 -12.00 12.09
CA ILE A 100 15.76 -11.44 11.22
C ILE A 100 14.38 -11.76 11.78
N GLN A 101 13.55 -10.74 12.03
CA GLN A 101 12.20 -10.87 12.55
C GLN A 101 11.14 -10.94 11.47
N VAL A 102 11.33 -10.19 10.35
CA VAL A 102 10.31 -10.00 9.30
C VAL A 102 10.89 -10.30 7.93
N ILE A 103 10.10 -10.97 7.10
CA ILE A 103 10.38 -11.15 5.67
C ILE A 103 9.35 -10.36 4.85
N LEU A 104 9.85 -9.56 3.90
CA LEU A 104 9.04 -8.92 2.86
C LEU A 104 9.12 -9.71 1.57
N SER A 105 8.03 -9.71 0.81
CA SER A 105 8.03 -10.26 -0.55
C SER A 105 7.08 -9.52 -1.48
N SER A 106 7.53 -9.30 -2.72
CA SER A 106 6.70 -8.95 -3.85
C SER A 106 6.91 -9.93 -5.03
N GLY A 107 7.15 -11.19 -4.72
CA GLY A 107 7.31 -12.27 -5.70
C GLY A 107 6.09 -12.43 -6.61
N ILE A 108 6.15 -13.36 -7.55
CA ILE A 108 5.01 -13.70 -8.41
C ILE A 108 3.82 -14.12 -7.51
N PRO A 109 2.60 -13.57 -7.70
CA PRO A 109 1.50 -13.74 -6.74
C PRO A 109 1.23 -15.16 -6.28
N VAL A 110 1.21 -16.13 -7.19
CA VAL A 110 0.95 -17.54 -6.84
C VAL A 110 2.00 -18.14 -5.89
N THR A 111 3.21 -17.59 -5.83
CA THR A 111 4.31 -18.09 -4.97
C THR A 111 4.33 -17.44 -3.59
N ARG A 112 3.53 -16.40 -3.37
CA ARG A 112 3.56 -15.58 -2.13
C ARG A 112 3.07 -16.33 -0.91
N ALA A 113 1.95 -17.05 -1.04
CA ALA A 113 1.38 -17.83 0.07
C ALA A 113 2.27 -19.02 0.47
N PRO A 114 2.81 -19.84 -0.45
CA PRO A 114 3.80 -20.87 -0.11
C PRO A 114 5.02 -20.31 0.63
N LEU A 115 5.59 -19.21 0.16
CA LEU A 115 6.72 -18.55 0.84
C LEU A 115 6.32 -18.07 2.24
N GLY A 116 5.16 -17.46 2.40
CA GLY A 116 4.69 -16.98 3.71
C GLY A 116 4.50 -18.10 4.72
N ILE A 117 4.02 -19.26 4.28
CA ILE A 117 3.94 -20.48 5.10
C ILE A 117 5.34 -20.91 5.57
N GLU A 118 6.32 -20.93 4.67
CA GLU A 118 7.69 -21.25 4.99
C GLU A 118 8.29 -20.24 5.98
N VAL A 119 8.10 -18.95 5.75
CA VAL A 119 8.52 -17.86 6.64
C VAL A 119 7.98 -18.04 8.06
N MET A 120 6.67 -18.27 8.20
CA MET A 120 6.04 -18.45 9.50
C MET A 120 6.57 -19.71 10.23
N ARG A 121 6.82 -20.80 9.52
CA ARG A 121 7.42 -22.02 10.09
C ARG A 121 8.86 -21.82 10.58
N HIS A 122 9.60 -20.86 10.00
CA HIS A 122 10.92 -20.44 10.50
C HIS A 122 10.82 -19.39 11.64
N GLY A 123 9.63 -19.20 12.21
CA GLY A 123 9.42 -18.33 13.36
C GLY A 123 9.50 -16.83 13.03
N LYS A 124 9.31 -16.44 11.77
CA LYS A 124 9.37 -15.04 11.31
C LYS A 124 7.98 -14.55 10.90
N ASP A 125 7.79 -13.23 10.98
CA ASP A 125 6.59 -12.57 10.48
C ASP A 125 6.73 -12.26 9.00
N TYR A 126 5.61 -12.18 8.29
CA TYR A 126 5.58 -12.01 6.85
C TYR A 126 4.72 -10.81 6.45
N LEU A 127 5.31 -9.88 5.70
CA LEU A 127 4.60 -8.79 5.03
C LEU A 127 4.74 -8.97 3.53
N VAL A 128 3.63 -9.13 2.84
CA VAL A 128 3.62 -9.44 1.41
C VAL A 128 2.82 -8.42 0.61
N ASP A 129 3.22 -8.20 -0.63
CA ASP A 129 2.48 -7.40 -1.59
C ASP A 129 1.13 -8.07 -1.95
N LYS A 130 0.13 -7.28 -2.31
CA LYS A 130 -1.15 -7.77 -2.85
C LYS A 130 -1.00 -8.32 -4.30
N PRO A 131 -1.78 -9.32 -4.71
CA PRO A 131 -2.50 -10.22 -3.82
C PRO A 131 -1.51 -11.14 -3.09
N GLY A 132 -1.66 -11.23 -1.80
CA GLY A 132 -0.78 -12.09 -1.01
C GLY A 132 -1.10 -13.58 -1.14
N ILE A 133 -2.30 -13.90 -1.61
CA ILE A 133 -2.87 -15.25 -1.73
C ILE A 133 -3.72 -15.28 -3.00
N THR A 134 -3.65 -16.34 -3.81
CA THR A 134 -4.34 -16.44 -5.10
C THR A 134 -5.42 -17.51 -5.16
N THR A 135 -5.53 -18.40 -4.16
CA THR A 135 -6.58 -19.42 -4.11
C THR A 135 -7.16 -19.60 -2.70
N LEU A 136 -8.38 -20.14 -2.61
CA LEU A 136 -9.00 -20.46 -1.31
C LEU A 136 -8.28 -21.58 -0.56
N GLU A 137 -7.66 -22.50 -1.28
CA GLU A 137 -6.84 -23.57 -0.73
C GLU A 137 -5.58 -22.99 -0.06
N GLN A 138 -4.88 -22.08 -0.75
CA GLN A 138 -3.75 -21.35 -0.17
C GLN A 138 -4.18 -20.56 1.09
N LEU A 139 -5.35 -19.91 1.05
CA LEU A 139 -5.86 -19.18 2.22
C LEU A 139 -6.12 -20.11 3.40
N ALA A 140 -6.69 -21.28 3.18
CA ALA A 140 -6.92 -22.26 4.24
C ALA A 140 -5.59 -22.72 4.88
N ASP A 141 -4.57 -23.00 4.06
CA ASP A 141 -3.25 -23.40 4.54
C ASP A 141 -2.55 -22.26 5.31
N VAL A 142 -2.60 -21.04 4.80
CA VAL A 142 -2.03 -19.86 5.48
C VAL A 142 -2.71 -19.64 6.84
N LYS A 143 -4.06 -19.68 6.90
CA LYS A 143 -4.80 -19.55 8.17
C LYS A 143 -4.40 -20.63 9.18
N ARG A 144 -4.25 -21.87 8.72
CA ARG A 144 -3.84 -22.98 9.57
C ARG A 144 -2.43 -22.76 10.14
N VAL A 145 -1.44 -22.46 9.29
CA VAL A 145 -0.05 -22.26 9.74
C VAL A 145 0.08 -21.00 10.58
N GLN A 146 -0.65 -19.93 10.26
CA GLN A 146 -0.70 -18.72 11.07
C GLN A 146 -1.16 -19.03 12.51
N LYS A 147 -2.23 -19.82 12.64
CA LYS A 147 -2.74 -20.26 13.95
C LYS A 147 -1.76 -21.16 14.70
N GLU A 148 -1.07 -22.07 13.99
CA GLU A 148 -0.07 -23.00 14.57
C GLU A 148 1.15 -22.24 15.10
N THR A 149 1.61 -21.20 14.39
CA THR A 149 2.85 -20.49 14.68
C THR A 149 2.70 -19.22 15.49
N GLY A 150 1.50 -18.63 15.50
CA GLY A 150 1.24 -17.31 16.09
C GLY A 150 2.00 -16.16 15.39
N ARG A 151 2.52 -16.40 14.16
CA ARG A 151 3.21 -15.37 13.38
C ARG A 151 2.23 -14.49 12.63
N ILE A 152 2.69 -13.28 12.28
CA ILE A 152 1.89 -12.35 11.47
C ILE A 152 2.02 -12.73 9.99
N TYR A 153 0.88 -12.84 9.30
CA TYR A 153 0.78 -12.86 7.86
C TYR A 153 0.02 -11.61 7.41
N SER A 154 0.72 -10.59 6.94
CA SER A 154 0.12 -9.33 6.57
C SER A 154 0.28 -9.05 5.07
N ILE A 155 -0.76 -8.48 4.46
CA ILE A 155 -0.77 -8.07 3.05
C ILE A 155 -0.79 -6.54 3.00
N LEU A 156 0.14 -5.93 2.26
CA LEU A 156 0.15 -4.48 2.10
C LEU A 156 -0.93 -4.05 1.08
N TYR A 157 -2.01 -3.49 1.58
CA TYR A 157 -3.02 -2.85 0.76
C TYR A 157 -2.68 -1.36 0.56
N GLY A 158 -1.78 -1.08 -0.39
CA GLY A 158 -1.19 0.26 -0.58
C GLY A 158 -2.22 1.37 -0.77
N GLU A 159 -3.38 1.11 -1.40
CA GLU A 159 -4.42 2.12 -1.56
C GLU A 159 -5.04 2.60 -0.24
N ARG A 160 -4.88 1.85 0.86
CA ARG A 160 -5.21 2.30 2.21
C ARG A 160 -3.97 2.80 2.95
N PHE A 161 -2.91 2.01 2.99
CA PHE A 161 -1.77 2.26 3.87
C PHE A 161 -0.77 3.29 3.34
N GLU A 162 -0.74 3.50 2.02
CA GLU A 162 0.20 4.42 1.35
C GLU A 162 -0.51 5.63 0.71
N ASN A 163 -1.84 5.75 0.89
CA ASN A 163 -2.60 6.90 0.41
C ASN A 163 -3.06 7.79 1.57
N ARG A 164 -2.55 9.01 1.59
CA ARG A 164 -2.76 9.97 2.68
C ARG A 164 -4.20 10.44 2.81
N ALA A 165 -4.92 10.56 1.68
CA ALA A 165 -6.34 10.92 1.70
C ALA A 165 -7.20 9.80 2.27
N THR A 166 -6.82 8.53 2.06
CA THR A 166 -7.50 7.37 2.65
C THR A 166 -7.28 7.33 4.17
N ILE A 167 -6.06 7.65 4.66
CA ILE A 167 -5.80 7.78 6.11
C ILE A 167 -6.67 8.89 6.70
N LYS A 168 -6.69 10.08 6.08
CA LYS A 168 -7.51 11.20 6.55
C LYS A 168 -9.00 10.89 6.56
N ALA A 169 -9.50 10.20 5.55
CA ALA A 169 -10.89 9.73 5.53
C ALA A 169 -11.21 8.78 6.70
N GLY A 170 -10.28 7.88 7.05
CA GLY A 170 -10.41 7.03 8.24
C GLY A 170 -10.58 7.83 9.53
N GLU A 171 -9.77 8.86 9.74
CA GLU A 171 -9.90 9.76 10.89
C GLU A 171 -11.27 10.45 10.93
N LEU A 172 -11.74 10.97 9.78
CA LEU A 172 -13.04 11.66 9.68
C LEU A 172 -14.21 10.70 9.92
N VAL A 173 -14.17 9.47 9.40
CA VAL A 173 -15.19 8.46 9.66
C VAL A 173 -15.21 8.08 11.13
N LEU A 174 -14.05 7.84 11.75
CA LEU A 174 -13.95 7.52 13.18
C LEU A 174 -14.45 8.66 14.07
N SER A 175 -14.27 9.92 13.67
CA SER A 175 -14.80 11.09 14.40
C SER A 175 -16.31 11.29 14.24
N GLY A 176 -16.99 10.47 13.41
CA GLY A 176 -18.41 10.60 13.11
C GLY A 176 -18.78 11.73 12.15
N ALA A 177 -17.81 12.27 11.39
CA ALA A 177 -17.99 13.44 10.52
C ALA A 177 -19.11 13.28 9.46
N ILE A 178 -19.44 12.04 9.06
CA ILE A 178 -20.49 11.71 8.09
C ILE A 178 -21.56 10.76 8.68
N GLY A 179 -21.61 10.61 10.02
CA GLY A 179 -22.49 9.66 10.69
C GLY A 179 -22.08 8.20 10.43
N LYS A 180 -23.03 7.27 10.48
CA LYS A 180 -22.78 5.85 10.22
C LYS A 180 -22.56 5.61 8.73
N VAL A 181 -21.50 4.90 8.37
CA VAL A 181 -21.25 4.52 6.96
C VAL A 181 -22.35 3.57 6.47
N VAL A 182 -22.85 3.85 5.27
CA VAL A 182 -23.92 3.10 4.59
C VAL A 182 -23.36 2.29 3.44
N GLN A 183 -22.47 2.92 2.64
CA GLN A 183 -21.93 2.31 1.43
C GLN A 183 -20.54 2.85 1.09
N THR A 184 -19.71 1.99 0.50
CA THR A 184 -18.49 2.39 -0.21
C THR A 184 -18.59 2.10 -1.71
N ILE A 185 -18.04 2.99 -2.56
CA ILE A 185 -17.83 2.77 -3.99
C ILE A 185 -16.34 2.93 -4.27
N GLY A 186 -15.66 1.81 -4.51
CA GLY A 186 -14.23 1.77 -4.77
C GLY A 186 -13.94 1.57 -6.26
N LEU A 187 -13.14 2.47 -6.85
CA LEU A 187 -12.72 2.38 -8.25
C LEU A 187 -11.19 2.24 -8.31
N GLY A 188 -10.73 1.15 -8.91
CA GLY A 188 -9.31 0.83 -9.07
C GLY A 188 -8.88 0.70 -10.53
N PRO A 189 -9.01 1.76 -11.36
CA PRO A 189 -8.52 1.71 -12.73
C PRO A 189 -6.99 1.78 -12.76
N HIS A 190 -6.36 0.99 -13.64
CA HIS A 190 -4.92 0.94 -13.81
C HIS A 190 -4.54 1.09 -15.29
N ARG A 191 -3.30 1.53 -15.54
CA ARG A 191 -2.72 1.55 -16.89
C ARG A 191 -2.09 0.21 -17.20
N MET A 192 -2.45 -0.34 -18.35
CA MET A 192 -1.98 -1.65 -18.79
C MET A 192 -0.48 -1.71 -19.03
N ASN A 193 0.07 -0.82 -19.85
CA ASN A 193 1.47 -0.80 -20.28
C ASN A 193 2.01 -2.20 -20.67
N PRO A 194 1.43 -2.90 -21.65
CA PRO A 194 1.69 -4.31 -21.88
C PRO A 194 3.17 -4.61 -22.23
N LYS A 195 3.87 -3.68 -22.91
CA LYS A 195 5.27 -3.84 -23.27
C LYS A 195 6.25 -3.90 -22.09
N SER A 196 5.82 -3.42 -20.92
CA SER A 196 6.64 -3.41 -19.70
C SER A 196 6.26 -4.53 -18.73
N ARG A 197 5.27 -5.36 -19.08
CA ARG A 197 4.79 -6.42 -18.18
C ARG A 197 5.50 -7.73 -18.46
N PRO A 198 5.91 -8.48 -17.42
CA PRO A 198 6.45 -9.82 -17.60
C PRO A 198 5.34 -10.82 -17.98
N ASP A 199 5.71 -11.96 -18.56
CA ASP A 199 4.76 -12.96 -19.06
C ASP A 199 3.79 -13.47 -17.99
N TRP A 200 4.24 -13.63 -16.75
CA TRP A 200 3.38 -14.10 -15.66
C TRP A 200 2.19 -13.19 -15.36
N PHE A 201 2.29 -11.91 -15.70
CA PHE A 201 1.23 -10.93 -15.52
C PHE A 201 -0.03 -11.24 -16.34
N PHE A 202 0.11 -11.91 -17.47
CA PHE A 202 -1.00 -12.29 -18.36
C PHE A 202 -1.54 -13.70 -18.09
N ASP A 203 -0.94 -14.45 -17.18
CA ASP A 203 -1.34 -15.80 -16.82
C ASP A 203 -2.18 -15.78 -15.54
N LYS A 204 -3.52 -15.97 -15.67
CA LYS A 204 -4.45 -15.97 -14.54
C LYS A 204 -4.03 -16.92 -13.42
N LYS A 205 -3.40 -18.07 -13.75
CA LYS A 205 -2.92 -19.02 -12.75
C LYS A 205 -1.79 -18.46 -11.90
N LYS A 206 -1.08 -17.44 -12.39
CA LYS A 206 0.05 -16.79 -11.70
C LYS A 206 -0.36 -15.53 -10.96
N TYR A 207 -1.23 -14.68 -11.56
CA TYR A 207 -1.62 -13.42 -10.91
C TYR A 207 -2.94 -13.51 -10.11
N GLY A 208 -3.77 -14.54 -10.34
CA GLY A 208 -4.96 -14.82 -9.55
C GLY A 208 -6.29 -14.26 -10.06
N GLY A 209 -6.29 -13.45 -11.14
CA GLY A 209 -7.46 -12.74 -11.68
C GLY A 209 -7.57 -11.30 -11.18
N ILE A 210 -8.27 -10.45 -11.96
CA ILE A 210 -8.30 -8.99 -11.73
C ILE A 210 -8.98 -8.61 -10.41
N ILE A 211 -10.02 -9.33 -10.01
CA ILE A 211 -10.70 -9.08 -8.73
C ILE A 211 -9.79 -9.45 -7.56
N THR A 212 -9.05 -10.56 -7.65
CA THR A 212 -8.08 -10.97 -6.64
C THR A 212 -6.88 -10.02 -6.58
N ASP A 213 -6.40 -9.53 -7.74
CA ASP A 213 -5.23 -8.67 -7.82
C ASP A 213 -5.55 -7.21 -7.44
N ILE A 214 -6.26 -6.48 -8.29
CA ILE A 214 -6.56 -5.06 -8.04
C ILE A 214 -7.68 -4.92 -7.01
N GLY A 215 -8.73 -5.74 -7.12
CA GLY A 215 -9.89 -5.68 -6.24
C GLY A 215 -9.55 -5.89 -4.76
N ALA A 216 -8.45 -6.57 -4.45
CA ALA A 216 -7.98 -6.76 -3.07
C ALA A 216 -7.93 -5.45 -2.25
N HIS A 217 -7.46 -4.36 -2.85
CA HIS A 217 -7.45 -3.05 -2.22
C HIS A 217 -8.84 -2.54 -1.86
N GLN A 218 -9.83 -2.82 -2.72
CA GLN A 218 -11.18 -2.30 -2.55
C GLN A 218 -11.95 -3.09 -1.48
N PHE A 219 -11.70 -4.41 -1.35
CA PHE A 219 -12.25 -5.22 -0.26
C PHE A 219 -11.69 -4.80 1.10
N ASP A 220 -10.40 -4.53 1.18
CA ASP A 220 -9.76 -4.01 2.39
C ASP A 220 -10.39 -2.68 2.81
N GLN A 221 -10.55 -1.73 1.88
CA GLN A 221 -11.17 -0.43 2.16
C GLN A 221 -12.65 -0.55 2.51
N PHE A 222 -13.40 -1.43 1.85
CA PHE A 222 -14.78 -1.70 2.20
C PHE A 222 -14.92 -2.14 3.66
N LEU A 223 -14.15 -3.14 4.08
CA LEU A 223 -14.18 -3.63 5.47
C LEU A 223 -13.75 -2.55 6.45
N HIS A 224 -12.68 -1.81 6.12
CA HIS A 224 -12.15 -0.75 6.97
C HIS A 224 -13.17 0.37 7.23
N PHE A 225 -13.81 0.89 6.18
CA PHE A 225 -14.72 2.02 6.31
C PHE A 225 -16.10 1.64 6.84
N THR A 226 -16.63 0.48 6.47
CA THR A 226 -17.92 0.01 6.99
C THR A 226 -17.83 -0.60 8.38
N GLY A 227 -16.62 -0.95 8.85
CA GLY A 227 -16.43 -1.72 10.08
C GLY A 227 -16.98 -3.14 9.99
N SER A 228 -17.19 -3.67 8.76
CA SER A 228 -17.75 -5.00 8.57
C SER A 228 -16.78 -6.09 9.01
N THR A 229 -17.27 -7.01 9.84
CA THR A 229 -16.57 -8.22 10.30
C THR A 229 -17.05 -9.48 9.60
N SER A 230 -18.09 -9.35 8.77
CA SER A 230 -18.60 -10.37 7.87
C SER A 230 -19.21 -9.73 6.63
N ALA A 231 -19.13 -10.40 5.48
CA ALA A 231 -19.74 -9.93 4.26
C ALA A 231 -20.01 -11.09 3.29
N GLU A 232 -20.92 -10.85 2.36
CA GLU A 232 -21.26 -11.75 1.24
C GLU A 232 -21.11 -11.04 -0.10
N ILE A 233 -20.78 -11.79 -1.14
CA ILE A 233 -20.73 -11.31 -2.50
C ILE A 233 -22.14 -11.46 -3.10
N VAL A 234 -22.74 -10.34 -3.49
CA VAL A 234 -24.08 -10.33 -4.11
C VAL A 234 -24.00 -10.65 -5.60
N ALA A 235 -23.03 -10.05 -6.30
CA ALA A 235 -22.77 -10.30 -7.72
C ALA A 235 -21.32 -9.96 -8.04
N ALA A 236 -20.74 -10.66 -9.02
CA ALA A 236 -19.42 -10.36 -9.56
C ALA A 236 -19.36 -10.74 -11.04
N GLN A 237 -18.63 -9.94 -11.82
CA GLN A 237 -18.33 -10.24 -13.22
C GLN A 237 -16.91 -9.83 -13.58
N VAL A 238 -16.36 -10.50 -14.60
CA VAL A 238 -15.03 -10.20 -15.17
C VAL A 238 -15.10 -10.28 -16.68
N GLY A 239 -14.17 -9.61 -17.36
CA GLY A 239 -14.07 -9.67 -18.81
C GLY A 239 -12.64 -9.48 -19.31
N ASN A 240 -12.40 -9.98 -20.51
CA ASN A 240 -11.26 -9.60 -21.34
C ASN A 240 -11.82 -8.89 -22.58
N ILE A 241 -12.01 -7.59 -22.46
CA ILE A 241 -12.74 -6.78 -23.45
C ILE A 241 -11.81 -6.36 -24.59
N ASN A 242 -10.61 -5.87 -24.24
CA ASN A 242 -9.70 -5.21 -25.20
C ASN A 242 -8.30 -5.86 -25.28
N ASN A 243 -8.04 -6.96 -24.58
CA ASN A 243 -6.73 -7.61 -24.55
C ASN A 243 -6.80 -9.10 -24.93
N ARG A 244 -7.60 -9.42 -25.96
CA ARG A 244 -7.89 -10.79 -26.41
C ARG A 244 -6.67 -11.58 -26.88
N GLN A 245 -5.56 -10.90 -27.21
CA GLN A 245 -4.27 -11.53 -27.49
C GLN A 245 -3.68 -12.25 -26.27
N TYR A 246 -4.17 -11.96 -25.08
CA TYR A 246 -3.82 -12.63 -23.82
C TYR A 246 -5.06 -13.35 -23.27
N PRO A 247 -5.41 -14.56 -23.76
CA PRO A 247 -6.69 -15.21 -23.46
C PRO A 247 -6.91 -15.56 -21.98
N GLY A 248 -5.83 -15.67 -21.20
CA GLY A 248 -5.90 -15.89 -19.75
C GLY A 248 -5.93 -14.60 -18.92
N PHE A 249 -6.03 -13.43 -19.55
CA PHE A 249 -6.03 -12.15 -18.89
C PHE A 249 -7.45 -11.58 -18.72
N GLU A 250 -7.68 -10.87 -17.64
CA GLU A 250 -8.91 -10.12 -17.38
C GLU A 250 -8.56 -8.64 -17.28
N ASP A 251 -9.20 -7.81 -18.09
CA ASP A 251 -8.95 -6.36 -18.13
C ASP A 251 -10.07 -5.51 -17.51
N PHE A 252 -11.15 -6.17 -17.08
CA PHE A 252 -12.28 -5.59 -16.40
C PHE A 252 -12.82 -6.53 -15.32
N GLY A 253 -13.30 -5.97 -14.21
CA GLY A 253 -14.05 -6.68 -13.19
C GLY A 253 -14.84 -5.73 -12.30
N ASP A 254 -16.03 -6.17 -11.86
CA ASP A 254 -16.77 -5.47 -10.83
C ASP A 254 -17.44 -6.43 -9.84
N VAL A 255 -17.78 -5.89 -8.67
CA VAL A 255 -18.37 -6.67 -7.57
C VAL A 255 -19.37 -5.82 -6.80
N MET A 256 -20.52 -6.39 -6.50
CA MET A 256 -21.45 -5.90 -5.47
C MET A 256 -21.36 -6.80 -4.25
N LEU A 257 -21.26 -6.18 -3.07
CA LEU A 257 -21.16 -6.92 -1.82
C LEU A 257 -21.94 -6.24 -0.69
N ARG A 258 -22.32 -7.06 0.31
CA ARG A 258 -23.03 -6.62 1.51
C ARG A 258 -22.32 -7.14 2.75
N GLY A 259 -21.99 -6.25 3.66
CA GLY A 259 -21.45 -6.58 4.98
C GLY A 259 -22.45 -6.28 6.10
N ASN A 260 -22.11 -6.72 7.31
CA ASN A 260 -22.89 -6.39 8.51
C ASN A 260 -22.75 -4.91 8.93
N GLY A 261 -21.82 -4.16 8.35
CA GLY A 261 -21.62 -2.73 8.60
C GLY A 261 -22.05 -1.81 7.45
N GLY A 262 -22.35 -2.34 6.25
CA GLY A 262 -22.75 -1.54 5.09
C GLY A 262 -22.67 -2.32 3.77
N ALA A 263 -22.96 -1.65 2.66
CA ALA A 263 -22.86 -2.19 1.30
C ALA A 263 -21.57 -1.72 0.60
N GLY A 264 -21.19 -2.42 -0.47
CA GLY A 264 -20.03 -2.04 -1.29
C GLY A 264 -20.27 -2.27 -2.79
N TYR A 265 -19.66 -1.41 -3.60
CA TYR A 265 -19.48 -1.63 -5.02
C TYR A 265 -18.00 -1.41 -5.36
N ILE A 266 -17.46 -2.31 -6.16
CA ILE A 266 -16.06 -2.33 -6.59
C ILE A 266 -16.03 -2.40 -8.11
N ARG A 267 -15.23 -1.55 -8.78
CA ARG A 267 -14.85 -1.69 -10.18
C ARG A 267 -13.34 -1.63 -10.29
N VAL A 268 -12.78 -2.55 -11.04
CA VAL A 268 -11.35 -2.62 -11.36
C VAL A 268 -11.15 -2.83 -12.85
N ASP A 269 -10.17 -2.15 -13.43
CA ASP A 269 -9.94 -2.23 -14.87
C ASP A 269 -8.50 -1.85 -15.26
N TRP A 270 -8.12 -2.20 -16.51
CA TRP A 270 -6.85 -1.85 -17.13
C TRP A 270 -7.04 -0.83 -18.26
N PHE A 271 -7.98 0.12 -18.10
CA PHE A 271 -8.37 1.08 -19.14
C PHE A 271 -7.96 2.52 -18.87
N THR A 272 -7.03 2.77 -17.93
CA THR A 272 -6.49 4.12 -17.74
C THR A 272 -5.81 4.60 -19.02
N PRO A 273 -6.27 5.72 -19.63
CA PRO A 273 -5.75 6.22 -20.90
C PRO A 273 -4.34 6.79 -20.75
N ASP A 274 -3.55 6.72 -21.84
CA ASP A 274 -2.16 7.16 -21.83
C ASP A 274 -1.98 8.67 -21.60
N SER A 275 -2.97 9.49 -21.96
CA SER A 275 -2.97 10.93 -21.72
C SER A 275 -3.10 11.33 -20.25
N LEU A 276 -3.57 10.43 -19.37
CA LEU A 276 -3.64 10.70 -17.95
C LEU A 276 -2.23 10.70 -17.35
N LYS A 277 -1.86 11.72 -16.56
CA LYS A 277 -0.50 11.90 -16.01
C LYS A 277 -0.16 10.96 -14.84
N THR A 278 -1.00 9.97 -14.56
CA THR A 278 -0.78 8.96 -13.53
C THR A 278 -1.08 7.56 -14.05
N TRP A 279 -0.70 6.55 -13.29
CA TRP A 279 -0.90 5.14 -13.63
C TRP A 279 -2.37 4.67 -13.50
N GLY A 280 -3.20 5.42 -12.76
CA GLY A 280 -4.60 5.12 -12.53
C GLY A 280 -5.32 6.28 -11.83
N ASP A 281 -6.62 6.45 -12.09
CA ASP A 281 -7.50 7.42 -11.40
C ASP A 281 -8.29 6.70 -10.30
N GLY A 282 -7.59 6.21 -9.28
CA GLY A 282 -8.19 5.54 -8.14
C GLY A 282 -9.10 6.48 -7.34
N ARG A 283 -10.36 6.06 -7.15
CA ARG A 283 -11.37 6.84 -6.40
C ARG A 283 -12.06 5.99 -5.35
N LEU A 284 -12.49 6.64 -4.27
CA LEU A 284 -13.31 6.03 -3.25
C LEU A 284 -14.38 7.03 -2.81
N THR A 285 -15.64 6.62 -2.87
CA THR A 285 -16.76 7.35 -2.26
C THR A 285 -17.23 6.60 -1.02
N ILE A 286 -17.40 7.29 0.10
CA ILE A 286 -17.89 6.77 1.36
C ILE A 286 -19.16 7.54 1.70
N LEU A 287 -20.31 6.87 1.59
CA LEU A 287 -21.61 7.43 1.93
C LEU A 287 -21.93 7.11 3.39
N GLY A 288 -22.22 8.13 4.18
CA GLY A 288 -22.73 8.02 5.54
C GLY A 288 -24.16 8.53 5.68
N THR A 289 -24.74 8.37 6.86
CA THR A 289 -26.12 8.83 7.17
C THR A 289 -26.24 10.34 7.28
N GLU A 290 -25.13 11.07 7.48
CA GLU A 290 -25.10 12.52 7.68
C GLU A 290 -24.21 13.25 6.67
N GLY A 291 -23.69 12.55 5.68
CA GLY A 291 -22.83 13.15 4.66
C GLY A 291 -22.08 12.12 3.83
N PHE A 292 -21.12 12.59 3.05
CA PHE A 292 -20.27 11.71 2.26
C PHE A 292 -18.82 12.24 2.18
N ILE A 293 -17.90 11.35 1.85
CA ILE A 293 -16.51 11.65 1.53
C ILE A 293 -16.23 11.10 0.13
N GLU A 294 -15.58 11.89 -0.75
CA GLU A 294 -14.99 11.44 -2.00
C GLU A 294 -13.48 11.60 -1.92
N ILE A 295 -12.74 10.56 -2.28
CA ILE A 295 -11.27 10.55 -2.37
C ILE A 295 -10.86 10.39 -3.83
N ARG A 296 -9.94 11.26 -4.30
CA ARG A 296 -9.20 11.10 -5.55
C ARG A 296 -7.74 10.83 -5.20
N LYS A 297 -7.32 9.57 -5.33
CA LYS A 297 -6.06 9.10 -4.75
C LYS A 297 -4.84 9.62 -5.47
N ASN A 298 -4.87 9.61 -6.80
CA ASN A 298 -3.65 9.78 -7.60
C ASN A 298 -3.66 11.06 -8.43
N ILE A 299 -4.83 11.61 -8.74
CA ILE A 299 -4.99 12.83 -9.57
C ILE A 299 -6.37 13.44 -9.36
N ASP A 300 -6.47 14.76 -9.53
CA ASP A 300 -7.72 15.46 -9.78
C ASP A 300 -7.57 16.31 -11.02
N ILE A 301 -8.14 15.86 -12.14
CA ILE A 301 -8.05 16.52 -13.44
C ILE A 301 -8.59 17.96 -13.38
N ALA A 302 -9.56 18.25 -12.53
CA ALA A 302 -10.16 19.57 -12.39
C ALA A 302 -9.31 20.54 -11.55
N ARG A 303 -8.39 20.05 -10.72
CA ARG A 303 -7.56 20.86 -9.82
C ARG A 303 -6.10 20.89 -10.22
N ASN A 304 -5.44 19.74 -10.18
CA ASN A 304 -4.01 19.60 -10.46
C ASN A 304 -3.62 18.14 -10.65
N ASP A 305 -2.38 17.92 -11.04
CA ASP A 305 -1.81 16.60 -11.36
C ASP A 305 -1.32 15.82 -10.12
N ARG A 306 -1.48 16.37 -8.90
CA ARG A 306 -1.10 15.65 -7.66
C ARG A 306 -2.22 14.74 -7.19
N GLY A 307 -1.91 13.83 -6.28
CA GLY A 307 -2.89 12.97 -5.62
C GLY A 307 -3.30 13.48 -4.23
N ASN A 308 -3.91 12.59 -3.46
CA ASN A 308 -4.33 12.80 -2.07
C ASN A 308 -5.38 13.89 -1.87
N HIS A 309 -6.37 13.96 -2.77
CA HIS A 309 -7.49 14.87 -2.64
C HIS A 309 -8.65 14.24 -1.88
N LEU A 310 -9.22 14.98 -0.92
CA LEU A 310 -10.41 14.60 -0.18
C LEU A 310 -11.46 15.69 -0.25
N TYR A 311 -12.68 15.31 -0.58
CA TYR A 311 -13.87 16.14 -0.55
C TYR A 311 -14.84 15.57 0.46
N MET A 312 -15.36 16.39 1.35
CA MET A 312 -16.38 16.00 2.32
C MET A 312 -17.53 16.99 2.28
N SER A 313 -18.75 16.46 2.33
CA SER A 313 -19.96 17.27 2.56
C SER A 313 -20.81 16.59 3.61
N ASN A 314 -21.24 17.34 4.60
CA ASN A 314 -22.16 16.92 5.66
C ASN A 314 -23.16 18.05 5.99
N HIS A 315 -23.98 17.87 7.02
CA HIS A 315 -24.99 18.86 7.41
C HIS A 315 -24.43 20.22 7.89
N ARG A 316 -23.11 20.33 8.12
CA ARG A 316 -22.47 21.54 8.65
C ARG A 316 -21.64 22.27 7.62
N GLU A 317 -20.96 21.52 6.71
CA GLU A 317 -19.96 22.07 5.83
C GLU A 317 -19.77 21.25 4.56
N THR A 318 -19.24 21.89 3.52
CA THR A 318 -18.67 21.26 2.34
C THR A 318 -17.24 21.74 2.21
N VAL A 319 -16.28 20.82 2.31
CA VAL A 319 -14.85 21.14 2.36
C VAL A 319 -14.03 20.30 1.38
N TYR A 320 -12.96 20.92 0.90
CA TYR A 320 -11.85 20.24 0.24
C TYR A 320 -10.64 20.20 1.17
N ILE A 321 -10.00 19.06 1.28
CA ILE A 321 -8.78 18.84 2.07
C ILE A 321 -7.68 18.31 1.15
N ASP A 322 -6.57 19.05 1.04
CA ASP A 322 -5.31 18.55 0.48
C ASP A 322 -4.62 17.71 1.56
N CYS A 323 -4.50 16.39 1.31
CA CYS A 323 -3.98 15.47 2.33
C CYS A 323 -2.48 15.18 2.16
N ASN A 324 -1.73 15.97 1.38
CA ASN A 324 -0.32 15.66 1.09
C ASN A 324 0.61 15.71 2.31
N ASP A 325 0.22 16.38 3.39
CA ASP A 325 0.98 16.46 4.65
C ASP A 325 0.53 15.46 5.72
N VAL A 326 -0.47 14.60 5.43
CA VAL A 326 -0.94 13.56 6.37
C VAL A 326 0.13 12.48 6.52
N GLU A 327 0.45 12.10 7.77
CA GLU A 327 1.40 11.02 8.05
C GLU A 327 0.90 9.65 7.57
N LEU A 328 1.82 8.78 7.16
CA LEU A 328 1.56 7.38 6.82
C LEU A 328 2.02 6.48 7.98
N PRO A 329 1.13 6.06 8.88
CA PRO A 329 1.52 5.41 10.13
C PRO A 329 1.83 3.91 9.99
N PHE A 330 1.52 3.28 8.84
CA PHE A 330 1.54 1.83 8.70
C PHE A 330 2.87 1.20 9.12
N GLY A 331 4.01 1.73 8.65
CA GLY A 331 5.31 1.13 8.94
C GLY A 331 5.61 1.07 10.44
N ARG A 332 5.34 2.17 11.16
CA ARG A 332 5.50 2.24 12.62
C ARG A 332 4.54 1.29 13.33
N LEU A 333 3.27 1.31 12.96
CA LEU A 333 2.26 0.42 13.56
C LEU A 333 2.56 -1.06 13.31
N PHE A 334 3.03 -1.42 12.10
CA PHE A 334 3.40 -2.80 11.80
C PHE A 334 4.63 -3.26 12.60
N VAL A 335 5.65 -2.38 12.74
CA VAL A 335 6.81 -2.66 13.61
C VAL A 335 6.37 -2.84 15.07
N ASP A 336 5.44 -2.01 15.56
CA ASP A 336 4.85 -2.17 16.89
C ASP A 336 4.10 -3.50 17.03
N ASP A 337 3.33 -3.92 16.02
CA ASP A 337 2.61 -5.20 16.00
C ASP A 337 3.59 -6.39 16.07
N VAL A 338 4.72 -6.33 15.34
CA VAL A 338 5.78 -7.36 15.38
C VAL A 338 6.39 -7.49 16.77
N LEU A 339 6.67 -6.36 17.43
CA LEU A 339 7.31 -6.34 18.75
C LEU A 339 6.36 -6.75 19.88
N ASN A 340 5.11 -6.26 19.82
CA ASN A 340 4.14 -6.37 20.92
C ASN A 340 3.06 -7.42 20.69
N ARG A 341 3.07 -8.07 19.53
CA ARG A 341 2.06 -9.07 19.11
C ARG A 341 0.63 -8.50 19.15
N THR A 342 0.48 -7.27 18.69
CA THR A 342 -0.80 -6.59 18.51
C THR A 342 -1.30 -6.74 17.07
N GLY A 343 -2.39 -6.14 16.72
CA GLY A 343 -2.97 -6.11 15.36
C GLY A 343 -3.42 -4.71 15.00
N THR A 344 -2.69 -3.68 15.44
CA THR A 344 -3.09 -2.28 15.31
C THR A 344 -2.93 -1.74 13.89
N ALA A 345 -1.92 -2.19 13.15
CA ALA A 345 -1.79 -1.87 11.73
C ALA A 345 -2.90 -2.54 10.91
N MET A 346 -3.09 -3.83 11.12
CA MET A 346 -4.16 -4.64 10.54
C MET A 346 -4.28 -5.97 11.29
N SER A 347 -5.49 -6.30 11.75
CA SER A 347 -5.71 -7.61 12.39
C SER A 347 -5.64 -8.75 11.38
N GLN A 348 -5.34 -9.97 11.85
CA GLN A 348 -5.30 -11.17 11.00
C GLN A 348 -6.69 -11.49 10.44
N GLU A 349 -7.73 -11.27 11.22
CA GLU A 349 -9.12 -11.47 10.82
C GLU A 349 -9.48 -10.56 9.64
N HIS A 350 -9.12 -9.26 9.72
CA HIS A 350 -9.36 -8.31 8.62
C HIS A 350 -8.59 -8.71 7.35
N CYS A 351 -7.29 -9.00 7.48
CA CYS A 351 -6.44 -9.43 6.37
C CYS A 351 -7.02 -10.66 5.64
N PHE A 352 -7.41 -11.67 6.41
CA PHE A 352 -7.94 -12.91 5.85
C PHE A 352 -9.36 -12.74 5.31
N LEU A 353 -10.21 -11.92 5.92
CA LEU A 353 -11.56 -11.67 5.41
C LEU A 353 -11.51 -10.89 4.08
N ALA A 354 -10.69 -9.85 3.98
CA ALA A 354 -10.50 -9.10 2.73
C ALA A 354 -10.04 -10.02 1.59
N THR A 355 -9.05 -10.87 1.88
CA THR A 355 -8.55 -11.87 0.93
C THR A 355 -9.64 -12.89 0.54
N GLU A 356 -10.36 -13.42 1.51
CA GLU A 356 -11.43 -14.41 1.28
C GLU A 356 -12.53 -13.87 0.39
N LEU A 357 -12.95 -12.62 0.62
CA LEU A 357 -13.96 -11.96 -0.20
C LEU A 357 -13.48 -11.76 -1.64
N ALA A 358 -12.23 -11.32 -1.84
CA ALA A 358 -11.64 -11.17 -3.17
C ALA A 358 -11.59 -12.51 -3.92
N LEU A 359 -11.13 -13.58 -3.27
CA LEU A 359 -11.05 -14.92 -3.84
C LEU A 359 -12.45 -15.51 -4.16
N LYS A 360 -13.43 -15.32 -3.27
CA LYS A 360 -14.81 -15.75 -3.49
C LYS A 360 -15.45 -15.00 -4.66
N ALA A 361 -15.27 -13.68 -4.72
CA ALA A 361 -15.78 -12.86 -5.81
C ALA A 361 -15.17 -13.28 -7.14
N GLN A 362 -13.85 -13.47 -7.20
CA GLN A 362 -13.16 -13.94 -8.40
C GLN A 362 -13.65 -15.33 -8.86
N LYS A 363 -13.88 -16.25 -7.91
CA LYS A 363 -14.34 -17.61 -8.20
C LYS A 363 -15.78 -17.64 -8.76
N MET A 364 -16.66 -16.77 -8.25
CA MET A 364 -18.07 -16.74 -8.68
C MET A 364 -18.35 -15.78 -9.83
N ALA A 365 -17.35 -14.97 -10.21
CA ALA A 365 -17.51 -13.97 -11.26
C ALA A 365 -17.96 -14.59 -12.58
N ARG A 366 -18.97 -13.97 -13.20
CA ARG A 366 -19.44 -14.35 -14.54
C ARG A 366 -18.57 -13.67 -15.58
N MET A 367 -18.20 -14.41 -16.62
CA MET A 367 -17.51 -13.85 -17.78
C MET A 367 -18.50 -13.07 -18.64
N ILE A 368 -18.11 -11.84 -19.08
CA ILE A 368 -18.88 -10.97 -19.96
C ILE A 368 -18.19 -10.76 -21.29
#